data_039bdc220e2fe88ed17005ab0940e598
#
_entry.id   039bdc220e2fe88ed17005ab0940e598
#
_cell.length_a   1.000
_cell.length_b   1.000
_cell.length_c   1.000
_cell.angle_alpha   90.00
_cell.angle_beta   90.00
_cell.angle_gamma   90.00
#
_symmetry.space_group_name_H-M   'P 1'
#
loop_
_entity.id
_entity.type
_entity.pdbx_description
1 polymer ?
#
loop_
_entity_poly.entity_id
_entity_poly.type
_entity_poly.pdbx_seq_one_letter_code
_entity_poly.pdbx_strand_id
1 'polypeptide(L)'
;MEWTYSGARGRFTVRLCRTHLAPLPLGRKLIHMVPVKVLSYNIRSMRDDTAALARVIKACEPDLVLIQEAPRFFRWRKKLARLASASGLVILTGGGTAAGPAILCNLRATVERTEDVLLPLTPGQHRRGFATAVVRLGGARLGVLSCHLSLQEDERYDQAGMLLDRLAGMGVDHVIAGGDLNDRPTGRTFRRLAANLQDCWATSPTGGEHTWTRTEPRRRIDAIFATKGIEVLGCGVPTHLPGITEADMRAATDHLPVLATLGIPAN
;
A
#
# COMPACT_ATOMS: atom_id res chain seq x y z
N MET A 1 51.41 -25.67 15.97
CA MET A 1 51.79 -27.07 15.96
C MET A 1 52.55 -27.26 14.65
N GLU A 2 53.81 -27.56 14.74
CA GLU A 2 54.66 -27.79 13.58
C GLU A 2 54.77 -29.31 13.33
N TRP A 3 54.55 -29.74 12.13
CA TRP A 3 54.77 -31.13 11.71
C TRP A 3 55.83 -31.15 10.59
N THR A 4 56.89 -31.89 10.84
CA THR A 4 57.95 -32.13 9.85
C THR A 4 57.80 -33.54 9.28
N TYR A 5 57.68 -33.67 7.95
CA TYR A 5 57.73 -34.93 7.26
C TYR A 5 59.05 -35.02 6.49
N SER A 6 59.78 -36.12 6.70
CA SER A 6 61.07 -36.39 6.04
C SER A 6 60.87 -37.62 5.13
N GLY A 7 60.88 -37.42 3.83
CA GLY A 7 60.85 -38.48 2.82
C GLY A 7 62.00 -38.32 1.83
N ALA A 8 62.33 -39.36 1.08
CA ALA A 8 63.51 -39.50 0.25
C ALA A 8 63.72 -38.46 -0.86
N ARG A 9 62.95 -37.37 -0.93
CA ARG A 9 63.09 -36.33 -1.96
C ARG A 9 62.91 -34.89 -1.42
N GLY A 10 63.22 -34.62 -0.17
CA GLY A 10 63.23 -33.25 0.33
C GLY A 10 62.43 -33.04 1.63
N ARG A 11 62.88 -32.06 2.46
CA ARG A 11 62.18 -31.61 3.64
C ARG A 11 61.24 -30.46 3.27
N PHE A 12 59.97 -30.57 3.58
CA PHE A 12 59.06 -29.48 3.51
C PHE A 12 58.50 -29.18 4.89
N THR A 13 58.64 -27.90 5.33
CA THR A 13 58.06 -27.41 6.58
C THR A 13 56.82 -26.59 6.26
N VAL A 14 55.64 -27.08 6.69
CA VAL A 14 54.39 -26.33 6.55
C VAL A 14 54.15 -25.57 7.84
N ARG A 15 54.26 -24.23 7.79
CA ARG A 15 53.80 -23.34 8.85
C ARG A 15 52.32 -23.05 8.70
N LEU A 16 51.48 -23.59 9.58
CA LEU A 16 50.08 -23.16 9.70
C LEU A 16 50.05 -21.77 10.38
N CYS A 17 49.84 -20.74 9.58
CA CYS A 17 49.52 -19.42 10.08
C CYS A 17 48.14 -19.51 10.74
N ARG A 18 48.07 -19.33 12.06
CA ARG A 18 46.81 -19.10 12.77
C ARG A 18 46.27 -17.73 12.30
N THR A 19 45.44 -17.73 11.30
CA THR A 19 44.56 -16.61 11.05
C THR A 19 43.60 -16.52 12.23
N HIS A 20 43.71 -15.49 13.02
CA HIS A 20 42.66 -15.11 13.96
C HIS A 20 41.43 -14.75 13.12
N LEU A 21 40.51 -15.70 12.93
CA LEU A 21 39.17 -15.42 12.53
C LEU A 21 38.57 -14.59 13.67
N ALA A 22 38.39 -13.29 13.41
CA ALA A 22 37.58 -12.44 14.28
C ALA A 22 36.18 -13.09 14.39
N PRO A 23 35.59 -13.14 15.60
CA PRO A 23 34.24 -13.68 15.74
C PRO A 23 33.31 -12.88 14.84
N LEU A 24 32.60 -13.56 13.96
CA LEU A 24 31.50 -12.98 13.19
C LEU A 24 30.54 -12.33 14.19
N PRO A 25 30.08 -11.11 13.93
CA PRO A 25 29.13 -10.45 14.83
C PRO A 25 27.91 -11.34 14.97
N LEU A 26 27.61 -11.71 16.21
CA LEU A 26 26.46 -12.52 16.61
C LEU A 26 25.17 -11.93 16.02
N GLY A 27 24.54 -12.70 15.13
CA GLY A 27 23.10 -12.72 14.99
C GLY A 27 22.41 -11.41 14.57
N ARG A 28 22.56 -10.94 13.34
CA ARG A 28 21.43 -10.30 12.68
C ARG A 28 20.30 -11.33 12.60
N LYS A 29 19.30 -11.20 13.50
CA LYS A 29 18.04 -11.94 13.39
C LYS A 29 17.56 -11.72 11.96
N LEU A 30 17.50 -12.76 11.15
CA LEU A 30 16.92 -12.68 9.81
C LEU A 30 15.45 -12.29 10.01
N ILE A 31 15.14 -11.02 9.78
CA ILE A 31 13.77 -10.54 9.83
C ILE A 31 13.07 -11.16 8.62
N HIS A 32 12.11 -12.04 8.88
CA HIS A 32 11.29 -12.61 7.83
C HIS A 32 10.37 -11.51 7.27
N MET A 33 10.51 -11.21 5.99
CA MET A 33 9.67 -10.21 5.30
C MET A 33 8.50 -10.91 4.62
N VAL A 34 7.29 -10.47 4.92
CA VAL A 34 6.05 -10.97 4.30
C VAL A 34 5.70 -10.09 3.11
N PRO A 35 5.63 -10.63 1.89
CA PRO A 35 5.21 -9.86 0.74
C PRO A 35 3.71 -9.56 0.82
N VAL A 36 3.34 -8.30 0.65
CA VAL A 36 1.97 -7.79 0.66
C VAL A 36 1.74 -6.88 -0.54
N LYS A 37 0.71 -7.17 -1.34
CA LYS A 37 0.26 -6.33 -2.45
C LYS A 37 -0.88 -5.42 -2.00
N VAL A 38 -0.71 -4.13 -2.14
CA VAL A 38 -1.70 -3.11 -1.78
C VAL A 38 -2.09 -2.33 -3.03
N LEU A 39 -3.38 -2.28 -3.33
CA LEU A 39 -3.94 -1.51 -4.44
C LEU A 39 -4.69 -0.30 -3.90
N SER A 40 -4.42 0.91 -4.39
CA SER A 40 -5.25 2.10 -4.17
C SER A 40 -6.02 2.43 -5.44
N TYR A 41 -7.34 2.62 -5.36
CA TYR A 41 -8.16 2.86 -6.53
C TYR A 41 -9.39 3.71 -6.23
N ASN A 42 -9.46 4.90 -6.84
CA ASN A 42 -10.69 5.69 -6.89
C ASN A 42 -11.66 5.07 -7.92
N ILE A 43 -12.82 4.60 -7.48
CA ILE A 43 -13.77 3.84 -8.31
C ILE A 43 -14.99 4.66 -8.75
N ARG A 44 -14.96 5.96 -8.58
CA ARG A 44 -15.98 6.92 -9.05
C ARG A 44 -17.42 6.47 -8.79
N SER A 45 -17.70 5.98 -7.60
CA SER A 45 -19.01 5.45 -7.19
C SER A 45 -19.54 4.32 -8.11
N MET A 46 -18.66 3.64 -8.83
CA MET A 46 -18.97 2.58 -9.79
C MET A 46 -19.94 3.07 -10.91
N ARG A 47 -19.69 4.26 -11.43
CA ARG A 47 -20.51 4.88 -12.49
C ARG A 47 -20.12 4.43 -13.89
N ASP A 48 -18.89 3.92 -14.04
CA ASP A 48 -18.32 3.44 -15.29
C ASP A 48 -18.51 1.91 -15.43
N ASP A 49 -17.70 1.22 -16.22
CA ASP A 49 -17.79 -0.24 -16.41
C ASP A 49 -17.32 -1.01 -15.17
N THR A 50 -18.27 -1.49 -14.38
CA THR A 50 -17.99 -2.27 -13.18
C THR A 50 -17.37 -3.64 -13.44
N ALA A 51 -17.58 -4.22 -14.64
CA ALA A 51 -16.96 -5.48 -15.00
C ALA A 51 -15.48 -5.28 -15.36
N ALA A 52 -15.14 -4.21 -16.09
CA ALA A 52 -13.76 -3.80 -16.32
C ALA A 52 -13.05 -3.48 -14.99
N LEU A 53 -13.71 -2.73 -14.09
CA LEU A 53 -13.18 -2.42 -12.77
C LEU A 53 -12.83 -3.70 -11.97
N ALA A 54 -13.73 -4.68 -11.96
CA ALA A 54 -13.49 -5.95 -11.28
C ALA A 54 -12.32 -6.74 -11.91
N ARG A 55 -12.21 -6.75 -13.26
CA ARG A 55 -11.08 -7.39 -13.96
C ARG A 55 -9.75 -6.73 -13.59
N VAL A 56 -9.69 -5.40 -13.60
CA VAL A 56 -8.48 -4.64 -13.21
C VAL A 56 -8.06 -4.99 -11.78
N ILE A 57 -8.99 -4.91 -10.80
CA ILE A 57 -8.68 -5.25 -9.41
C ILE A 57 -8.19 -6.70 -9.30
N LYS A 58 -8.89 -7.65 -9.93
CA LYS A 58 -8.57 -9.07 -9.87
C LYS A 58 -7.19 -9.39 -10.45
N ALA A 59 -6.83 -8.77 -11.57
CA ALA A 59 -5.55 -9.00 -12.23
C ALA A 59 -4.35 -8.44 -11.45
N CYS A 60 -4.57 -7.43 -10.59
CA CYS A 60 -3.55 -6.95 -9.65
C CYS A 60 -3.25 -7.96 -8.52
N GLU A 61 -4.13 -8.94 -8.27
CA GLU A 61 -4.01 -9.94 -7.20
C GLU A 61 -3.67 -9.30 -5.84
N PRO A 62 -4.40 -8.26 -5.38
CA PRO A 62 -4.06 -7.55 -4.17
C PRO A 62 -4.40 -8.36 -2.92
N ASP A 63 -3.60 -8.19 -1.86
CA ASP A 63 -3.96 -8.63 -0.51
C ASP A 63 -4.93 -7.64 0.13
N LEU A 64 -4.73 -6.34 -0.15
CA LEU A 64 -5.53 -5.23 0.37
C LEU A 64 -5.86 -4.26 -0.76
N VAL A 65 -7.10 -3.75 -0.77
CA VAL A 65 -7.52 -2.67 -1.69
C VAL A 65 -8.04 -1.49 -0.89
N LEU A 66 -7.44 -0.34 -1.12
CA LEU A 66 -7.84 0.96 -0.58
C LEU A 66 -8.73 1.63 -1.63
N ILE A 67 -10.02 1.61 -1.40
CA ILE A 67 -11.02 2.19 -2.31
C ILE A 67 -11.27 3.65 -1.95
N GLN A 68 -11.42 4.50 -2.95
CA GLN A 68 -11.98 5.84 -2.83
C GLN A 68 -13.25 5.92 -3.67
N GLU A 69 -14.15 6.80 -3.28
CA GLU A 69 -15.46 6.96 -3.90
C GLU A 69 -16.29 5.67 -4.01
N ALA A 70 -16.26 4.81 -2.99
CA ALA A 70 -17.25 3.75 -2.93
C ALA A 70 -18.68 4.32 -2.99
N PRO A 71 -19.66 3.63 -3.58
CA PRO A 71 -21.06 4.06 -3.53
C PRO A 71 -21.49 4.36 -2.09
N ARG A 72 -22.19 5.48 -1.86
CA ARG A 72 -22.60 5.90 -0.51
C ARG A 72 -24.10 5.83 -0.27
N PHE A 73 -24.89 5.81 -1.35
CA PHE A 73 -26.34 5.87 -1.33
C PHE A 73 -26.95 4.57 -1.81
N PHE A 74 -28.22 4.43 -1.66
CA PHE A 74 -29.09 3.32 -2.06
C PHE A 74 -28.38 1.99 -2.38
N ARG A 75 -28.51 1.01 -1.48
CA ARG A 75 -27.92 -0.36 -1.59
C ARG A 75 -26.40 -0.36 -1.77
N TRP A 76 -25.70 0.64 -1.25
CA TRP A 76 -24.25 0.79 -1.43
C TRP A 76 -23.48 -0.46 -0.98
N ARG A 77 -23.85 -1.07 0.16
CA ARG A 77 -23.22 -2.33 0.63
C ARG A 77 -23.35 -3.45 -0.40
N LYS A 78 -24.55 -3.60 -1.00
CA LYS A 78 -24.78 -4.62 -2.04
C LYS A 78 -23.95 -4.38 -3.30
N LYS A 79 -23.79 -3.11 -3.70
CA LYS A 79 -22.96 -2.74 -4.86
C LYS A 79 -21.49 -3.04 -4.59
N LEU A 80 -20.97 -2.60 -3.44
CA LEU A 80 -19.58 -2.83 -3.06
C LEU A 80 -19.28 -4.33 -2.83
N ALA A 81 -20.21 -5.08 -2.23
CA ALA A 81 -20.08 -6.53 -2.06
C ALA A 81 -20.03 -7.29 -3.40
N ARG A 82 -20.79 -6.84 -4.40
CA ARG A 82 -20.72 -7.42 -5.76
C ARG A 82 -19.36 -7.20 -6.40
N LEU A 83 -18.80 -5.98 -6.27
CA LEU A 83 -17.46 -5.67 -6.75
C LEU A 83 -16.42 -6.54 -6.05
N ALA A 84 -16.46 -6.58 -4.71
CA ALA A 84 -15.55 -7.39 -3.91
C ALA A 84 -15.59 -8.87 -4.34
N SER A 85 -16.79 -9.47 -4.42
CA SER A 85 -16.98 -10.86 -4.87
C SER A 85 -16.45 -11.09 -6.28
N ALA A 86 -16.75 -10.19 -7.24
CA ALA A 86 -16.28 -10.31 -8.62
C ALA A 86 -14.74 -10.20 -8.72
N SER A 87 -14.11 -9.53 -7.77
CA SER A 87 -12.64 -9.37 -7.68
C SER A 87 -11.96 -10.46 -6.81
N GLY A 88 -12.74 -11.40 -6.22
CA GLY A 88 -12.20 -12.43 -5.32
C GLY A 88 -11.83 -11.91 -3.93
N LEU A 89 -12.47 -10.82 -3.48
CA LEU A 89 -12.19 -10.11 -2.24
C LEU A 89 -13.43 -10.06 -1.34
N VAL A 90 -13.22 -9.63 -0.10
CA VAL A 90 -14.28 -9.33 0.88
C VAL A 90 -14.16 -7.88 1.37
N ILE A 91 -15.30 -7.29 1.78
CA ILE A 91 -15.29 -5.96 2.40
C ILE A 91 -14.76 -6.10 3.83
N LEU A 92 -13.76 -5.32 4.15
CA LEU A 92 -13.24 -5.22 5.50
C LEU A 92 -13.99 -4.13 6.29
N THR A 93 -14.02 -2.92 5.77
CA THR A 93 -14.68 -1.77 6.39
C THR A 93 -14.93 -0.64 5.39
N GLY A 94 -15.65 0.39 5.78
CA GLY A 94 -15.81 1.62 5.01
C GLY A 94 -17.01 1.65 4.08
N GLY A 95 -16.92 2.46 3.03
CA GLY A 95 -17.99 2.77 2.09
C GLY A 95 -18.84 3.95 2.57
N GLY A 96 -20.16 3.78 2.64
CA GLY A 96 -21.05 4.87 3.08
C GLY A 96 -20.77 5.36 4.50
N THR A 97 -20.29 4.50 5.39
CA THR A 97 -19.99 4.80 6.79
C THR A 97 -18.72 5.64 6.96
N ALA A 98 -17.76 5.51 6.06
CA ALA A 98 -16.53 6.33 6.02
C ALA A 98 -16.59 7.46 4.99
N ALA A 99 -17.79 7.84 4.53
CA ALA A 99 -18.01 8.87 3.52
C ALA A 99 -17.31 8.62 2.16
N GLY A 100 -17.11 7.35 1.78
CA GLY A 100 -16.58 6.93 0.47
C GLY A 100 -15.34 6.05 0.50
N PRO A 101 -14.31 6.30 1.32
CA PRO A 101 -13.22 5.36 1.52
C PRO A 101 -13.71 3.99 2.01
N ALA A 102 -13.09 2.92 1.49
CA ALA A 102 -13.34 1.55 1.95
C ALA A 102 -12.06 0.73 1.85
N ILE A 103 -12.01 -0.38 2.57
CA ILE A 103 -10.93 -1.36 2.49
C ILE A 103 -11.53 -2.71 2.14
N LEU A 104 -10.98 -3.34 1.10
CA LEU A 104 -11.23 -4.74 0.77
C LEU A 104 -9.98 -5.55 1.07
N CYS A 105 -10.14 -6.85 1.34
CA CYS A 105 -9.02 -7.76 1.51
C CYS A 105 -9.29 -9.12 0.89
N ASN A 106 -8.23 -9.88 0.66
CA ASN A 106 -8.33 -11.31 0.35
C ASN A 106 -8.46 -12.13 1.64
N LEU A 107 -8.67 -13.45 1.52
CA LEU A 107 -8.88 -14.34 2.66
C LEU A 107 -7.58 -14.68 3.43
N ARG A 108 -6.42 -14.16 3.02
CA ARG A 108 -5.17 -14.29 3.78
C ARG A 108 -5.11 -13.36 5.00
N ALA A 109 -5.93 -12.31 4.99
CA ALA A 109 -5.95 -11.32 6.06
C ALA A 109 -6.78 -11.80 7.27
N THR A 110 -6.18 -11.78 8.45
CA THR A 110 -6.88 -11.88 9.72
C THR A 110 -7.13 -10.48 10.27
N VAL A 111 -8.38 -10.15 10.56
CA VAL A 111 -8.79 -8.82 11.01
C VAL A 111 -8.73 -8.74 12.52
N GLU A 112 -7.99 -7.74 13.06
CA GLU A 112 -7.96 -7.48 14.50
C GLU A 112 -8.95 -6.37 14.90
N ARG A 113 -9.00 -5.31 14.10
CA ARG A 113 -9.84 -4.13 14.38
C ARG A 113 -10.16 -3.38 13.10
N THR A 114 -11.35 -2.81 13.02
CA THR A 114 -11.75 -1.88 11.96
C THR A 114 -12.43 -0.67 12.56
N GLU A 115 -12.30 0.49 11.91
CA GLU A 115 -12.99 1.71 12.31
C GLU A 115 -13.21 2.63 11.11
N ASP A 116 -14.42 3.17 11.02
CA ASP A 116 -14.82 4.17 10.05
C ASP A 116 -14.86 5.54 10.74
N VAL A 117 -13.99 6.44 10.31
CA VAL A 117 -13.82 7.77 10.90
C VAL A 117 -14.43 8.82 9.98
N LEU A 118 -15.41 9.58 10.48
CA LEU A 118 -15.92 10.76 9.76
C LEU A 118 -15.12 11.99 10.20
N LEU A 119 -14.63 12.74 9.22
CA LEU A 119 -13.92 13.99 9.47
C LEU A 119 -14.92 15.13 9.73
N PRO A 120 -14.48 16.22 10.37
CA PRO A 120 -15.28 17.41 10.52
C PRO A 120 -15.86 17.87 9.17
N LEU A 121 -17.13 18.28 9.16
CA LEU A 121 -17.79 18.75 7.96
C LEU A 121 -17.58 20.25 7.80
N THR A 122 -16.93 20.65 6.74
CA THR A 122 -16.89 22.05 6.32
C THR A 122 -18.18 22.39 5.56
N PRO A 123 -18.93 23.41 5.96
CA PRO A 123 -20.15 23.83 5.25
C PRO A 123 -19.91 24.04 3.76
N GLY A 124 -20.78 23.49 2.92
CA GLY A 124 -20.65 23.56 1.45
C GLY A 124 -19.65 22.57 0.83
N GLN A 125 -18.93 21.81 1.64
CA GLN A 125 -18.00 20.79 1.15
C GLN A 125 -18.58 19.37 1.27
N HIS A 126 -17.98 18.45 0.52
CA HIS A 126 -18.31 17.04 0.66
C HIS A 126 -17.74 16.47 1.96
N ARG A 127 -18.57 15.76 2.73
CA ARG A 127 -18.08 15.02 3.89
C ARG A 127 -16.99 14.06 3.49
N ARG A 128 -15.89 14.08 4.23
CA ARG A 128 -14.74 13.19 4.09
C ARG A 128 -14.64 12.26 5.30
N GLY A 129 -13.84 11.22 5.16
CA GLY A 129 -13.61 10.25 6.22
C GLY A 129 -12.45 9.34 5.90
N PHE A 130 -12.14 8.45 6.83
CA PHE A 130 -11.13 7.40 6.68
C PHE A 130 -11.78 6.04 6.95
N ALA A 131 -11.44 5.04 6.16
CA ALA A 131 -11.63 3.64 6.52
C ALA A 131 -10.30 3.11 7.06
N THR A 132 -10.31 2.51 8.26
CA THR A 132 -9.09 2.04 8.91
C THR A 132 -9.23 0.61 9.40
N ALA A 133 -8.14 -0.15 9.33
CA ALA A 133 -8.09 -1.51 9.82
C ALA A 133 -6.73 -1.83 10.42
N VAL A 134 -6.69 -2.72 11.41
CA VAL A 134 -5.49 -3.44 11.84
C VAL A 134 -5.68 -4.90 11.45
N VAL A 135 -4.72 -5.42 10.68
CA VAL A 135 -4.79 -6.78 10.12
C VAL A 135 -3.47 -7.53 10.33
N ARG A 136 -3.55 -8.86 10.25
CA ARG A 136 -2.38 -9.75 10.12
C ARG A 136 -2.39 -10.43 8.77
N LEU A 137 -1.23 -10.46 8.14
CA LEU A 137 -0.96 -11.16 6.88
C LEU A 137 0.33 -11.96 7.04
N GLY A 138 0.27 -13.29 6.99
CA GLY A 138 1.47 -14.13 7.03
C GLY A 138 2.42 -13.89 8.21
N GLY A 139 1.88 -13.51 9.39
CA GLY A 139 2.66 -13.16 10.59
C GLY A 139 2.99 -11.66 10.72
N ALA A 140 2.92 -10.89 9.65
CA ALA A 140 3.08 -9.44 9.72
C ALA A 140 1.82 -8.76 10.26
N ARG A 141 1.98 -7.83 11.21
CA ARG A 141 0.89 -7.03 11.79
C ARG A 141 0.97 -5.61 11.28
N LEU A 142 -0.08 -5.09 10.67
CA LEU A 142 -0.08 -3.78 10.03
C LEU A 142 -1.38 -3.01 10.20
N GLY A 143 -1.26 -1.69 10.30
CA GLY A 143 -2.36 -0.74 10.20
C GLY A 143 -2.54 -0.30 8.76
N VAL A 144 -3.79 -0.15 8.33
CA VAL A 144 -4.15 0.23 6.96
C VAL A 144 -5.18 1.35 7.00
N LEU A 145 -4.99 2.38 6.17
CA LEU A 145 -5.90 3.50 6.07
C LEU A 145 -6.18 3.84 4.61
N SER A 146 -7.47 3.89 4.24
CA SER A 146 -7.94 4.45 2.97
C SER A 146 -8.48 5.84 3.19
N CYS A 147 -8.07 6.80 2.35
CA CYS A 147 -8.51 8.19 2.40
C CYS A 147 -8.94 8.73 1.04
N HIS A 148 -9.78 9.77 1.06
CA HIS A 148 -10.04 10.64 -0.08
C HIS A 148 -10.11 12.07 0.44
N LEU A 149 -9.05 12.86 0.23
CA LEU A 149 -8.90 14.19 0.81
C LEU A 149 -9.70 15.23 0.04
N SER A 150 -9.86 16.41 0.64
CA SER A 150 -10.64 17.50 0.09
C SER A 150 -10.02 18.09 -1.19
N LEU A 151 -10.87 18.67 -2.04
CA LEU A 151 -10.45 19.51 -3.16
C LEU A 151 -9.94 20.89 -2.68
N GLN A 152 -10.36 21.33 -1.49
CA GLN A 152 -9.91 22.59 -0.90
C GLN A 152 -8.54 22.40 -0.24
N GLU A 153 -7.59 23.27 -0.58
CA GLU A 153 -6.19 23.08 -0.19
C GLU A 153 -5.97 23.12 1.33
N ASP A 154 -6.58 24.09 2.03
CA ASP A 154 -6.42 24.21 3.48
C ASP A 154 -7.07 23.04 4.22
N GLU A 155 -8.31 22.70 3.88
CA GLU A 155 -9.01 21.56 4.44
C GLU A 155 -8.24 20.26 4.20
N ARG A 156 -7.71 20.05 2.99
CA ARG A 156 -6.89 18.90 2.62
C ARG A 156 -5.61 18.80 3.44
N TYR A 157 -4.97 19.95 3.71
CA TYR A 157 -3.76 20.02 4.53
C TYR A 157 -4.06 19.62 5.98
N ASP A 158 -5.19 20.08 6.55
CA ASP A 158 -5.61 19.71 7.90
C ASP A 158 -6.00 18.24 7.98
N GLN A 159 -6.71 17.73 6.98
CA GLN A 159 -7.07 16.32 6.87
C GLN A 159 -5.83 15.40 6.79
N ALA A 160 -4.74 15.85 6.17
CA ALA A 160 -3.46 15.11 6.19
C ALA A 160 -2.86 15.05 7.61
N GLY A 161 -3.01 16.10 8.42
CA GLY A 161 -2.66 16.07 9.84
C GLY A 161 -3.47 15.03 10.60
N MET A 162 -4.79 15.05 10.47
CA MET A 162 -5.69 14.08 11.09
C MET A 162 -5.38 12.64 10.66
N LEU A 163 -4.96 12.44 9.40
CA LEU A 163 -4.51 11.13 8.88
C LEU A 163 -3.27 10.65 9.63
N LEU A 164 -2.25 11.50 9.77
CA LEU A 164 -1.02 11.16 10.49
C LEU A 164 -1.29 10.82 11.96
N ASP A 165 -2.12 11.63 12.63
CA ASP A 165 -2.53 11.39 14.02
C ASP A 165 -3.29 10.06 14.16
N ARG A 166 -4.15 9.77 13.18
CA ARG A 166 -4.87 8.49 13.14
C ARG A 166 -3.94 7.29 13.00
N LEU A 167 -2.96 7.36 12.09
CA LEU A 167 -1.96 6.30 11.92
C LEU A 167 -1.15 6.08 13.19
N ALA A 168 -0.68 7.16 13.84
CA ALA A 168 0.06 7.08 15.10
C ALA A 168 -0.76 6.42 16.21
N GLY A 169 -2.09 6.68 16.25
CA GLY A 169 -3.01 6.09 17.23
C GLY A 169 -3.40 4.62 16.97
N MET A 170 -2.94 3.99 15.88
CA MET A 170 -3.32 2.60 15.56
C MET A 170 -2.64 1.56 16.46
N GLY A 171 -1.57 1.89 17.17
CA GLY A 171 -0.86 0.97 18.07
C GLY A 171 -0.19 -0.19 17.34
N VAL A 172 0.39 0.08 16.19
CA VAL A 172 1.18 -0.86 15.37
C VAL A 172 2.40 -0.14 14.80
N ASP A 173 3.50 -0.87 14.62
CA ASP A 173 4.77 -0.30 14.13
C ASP A 173 4.75 -0.06 12.62
N HIS A 174 3.99 -0.86 11.91
CA HIS A 174 3.90 -0.82 10.44
C HIS A 174 2.52 -0.32 10.02
N VAL A 175 2.48 0.82 9.33
CA VAL A 175 1.24 1.38 8.78
C VAL A 175 1.38 1.71 7.31
N ILE A 176 0.27 1.56 6.60
CA ILE A 176 0.11 1.90 5.19
C ILE A 176 -1.10 2.83 5.08
N ALA A 177 -0.92 3.95 4.40
CA ALA A 177 -2.00 4.84 4.03
C ALA A 177 -2.01 5.04 2.52
N GLY A 178 -3.17 5.07 1.92
CA GLY A 178 -3.27 5.37 0.49
C GLY A 178 -4.65 5.91 0.12
N GLY A 179 -4.68 6.55 -1.03
CA GLY A 179 -5.91 7.10 -1.56
C GLY A 179 -5.70 8.23 -2.55
N ASP A 180 -6.81 8.84 -2.89
CA ASP A 180 -6.86 10.07 -3.67
C ASP A 180 -6.59 11.27 -2.74
N LEU A 181 -5.41 11.85 -2.90
CA LEU A 181 -4.97 12.98 -2.08
C LEU A 181 -5.47 14.31 -2.62
N ASN A 182 -5.97 14.34 -3.86
CA ASN A 182 -6.29 15.58 -4.59
C ASN A 182 -5.14 16.62 -4.59
N ASP A 183 -3.90 16.13 -4.41
CA ASP A 183 -2.69 16.94 -4.39
C ASP A 183 -1.55 16.24 -5.15
N ARG A 184 -0.60 17.02 -5.65
CA ARG A 184 0.55 16.53 -6.40
C ARG A 184 1.77 16.40 -5.47
N PRO A 185 2.84 15.69 -5.86
CA PRO A 185 4.08 15.59 -5.10
C PRO A 185 4.69 16.94 -4.72
N THR A 186 4.46 17.98 -5.54
CA THR A 186 4.91 19.36 -5.28
C THR A 186 3.98 20.14 -4.34
N GLY A 187 2.78 19.61 -4.03
CA GLY A 187 1.81 20.26 -3.17
C GLY A 187 2.14 20.13 -1.69
N ARG A 188 1.61 21.04 -0.88
CA ARG A 188 1.95 21.12 0.56
C ARG A 188 1.41 19.93 1.36
N THR A 189 0.23 19.42 0.98
CA THR A 189 -0.39 18.25 1.63
C THR A 189 0.43 17.01 1.36
N PHE A 190 0.77 16.75 0.09
CA PHE A 190 1.60 15.62 -0.29
C PHE A 190 2.95 15.65 0.43
N ARG A 191 3.63 16.82 0.44
CA ARG A 191 4.92 16.99 1.14
C ARG A 191 4.81 16.77 2.65
N ARG A 192 3.69 17.15 3.29
CA ARG A 192 3.43 16.86 4.70
C ARG A 192 3.41 15.36 4.96
N LEU A 193 2.72 14.58 4.12
CA LEU A 193 2.68 13.12 4.24
C LEU A 193 4.05 12.50 3.97
N ALA A 194 4.75 12.93 2.91
CA ALA A 194 6.06 12.41 2.52
C ALA A 194 7.19 12.75 3.52
N ALA A 195 7.03 13.79 4.34
CA ALA A 195 7.96 14.11 5.43
C ALA A 195 7.87 13.10 6.60
N ASN A 196 6.70 12.48 6.80
CA ASN A 196 6.43 11.57 7.91
C ASN A 196 6.46 10.09 7.50
N LEU A 197 6.09 9.80 6.26
CA LEU A 197 6.00 8.46 5.67
C LEU A 197 6.84 8.40 4.40
N GLN A 198 7.22 7.21 3.95
CA GLN A 198 7.83 7.05 2.64
C GLN A 198 6.75 6.99 1.55
N ASP A 199 6.91 7.80 0.52
CA ASP A 199 6.15 7.70 -0.73
C ASP A 199 6.63 6.45 -1.48
N CYS A 200 5.75 5.46 -1.61
CA CYS A 200 6.13 4.17 -2.18
C CYS A 200 6.58 4.30 -3.64
N TRP A 201 5.94 5.16 -4.45
CA TRP A 201 6.37 5.36 -5.83
C TRP A 201 7.76 6.01 -5.91
N ALA A 202 8.00 7.05 -5.13
CA ALA A 202 9.30 7.71 -5.13
C ALA A 202 10.43 6.81 -4.59
N THR A 203 10.10 5.84 -3.72
CA THR A 203 11.07 4.89 -3.14
C THR A 203 11.45 3.80 -4.14
N SER A 204 10.49 3.19 -4.83
CA SER A 204 10.73 2.09 -5.80
C SER A 204 9.69 2.16 -6.93
N PRO A 205 9.88 3.04 -7.94
CA PRO A 205 8.92 3.21 -9.02
C PRO A 205 8.88 1.98 -9.94
N THR A 206 7.64 1.52 -10.23
CA THR A 206 7.38 0.45 -11.20
C THR A 206 6.10 0.77 -11.98
N GLY A 207 6.15 0.64 -13.31
CA GLY A 207 5.01 1.00 -14.16
C GLY A 207 4.84 2.51 -14.32
N GLY A 208 3.57 2.97 -14.44
CA GLY A 208 3.26 4.38 -14.67
C GLY A 208 3.24 5.22 -13.40
N GLU A 209 3.57 6.51 -13.54
CA GLU A 209 3.52 7.49 -12.44
C GLU A 209 2.14 8.12 -12.27
N HIS A 210 1.56 8.56 -13.39
CA HIS A 210 0.39 9.42 -13.38
C HIS A 210 -0.90 8.64 -13.24
N THR A 211 -1.81 9.10 -12.38
CA THR A 211 -3.04 8.41 -12.02
C THR A 211 -4.30 9.09 -12.56
N TRP A 212 -4.21 10.36 -12.96
CA TRP A 212 -5.35 11.15 -13.42
C TRP A 212 -4.95 12.02 -14.65
N THR A 213 -5.74 12.12 -15.72
CA THR A 213 -6.97 11.38 -16.06
C THR A 213 -6.65 10.03 -16.71
N ARG A 214 -7.67 9.13 -16.82
CA ARG A 214 -7.53 7.80 -17.44
C ARG A 214 -7.08 7.80 -18.92
N THR A 215 -7.37 8.86 -19.67
CA THR A 215 -7.11 8.94 -21.13
C THR A 215 -5.76 9.59 -21.44
N GLU A 216 -5.40 10.60 -20.67
CA GLU A 216 -4.12 11.32 -20.77
C GLU A 216 -3.60 11.59 -19.35
N PRO A 217 -3.03 10.59 -18.68
CA PRO A 217 -2.59 10.76 -17.31
C PRO A 217 -1.39 11.72 -17.24
N ARG A 218 -1.59 12.87 -16.58
CA ARG A 218 -0.57 13.92 -16.43
C ARG A 218 -0.36 14.35 -14.98
N ARG A 219 -1.07 13.71 -14.04
CA ARG A 219 -1.01 14.06 -12.63
C ARG A 219 -0.97 12.81 -11.78
N ARG A 220 -0.10 12.79 -10.80
CA ARG A 220 -0.09 11.80 -9.73
C ARG A 220 -0.78 12.43 -8.53
N ILE A 221 -2.05 12.10 -8.32
CA ILE A 221 -2.88 12.56 -7.20
C ILE A 221 -3.32 11.45 -6.28
N ASP A 222 -3.17 10.21 -6.73
CA ASP A 222 -3.34 9.00 -5.93
C ASP A 222 -1.96 8.48 -5.51
N ALA A 223 -1.83 8.06 -4.25
CA ALA A 223 -0.56 7.59 -3.73
C ALA A 223 -0.75 6.53 -2.64
N ILE A 224 0.31 5.74 -2.42
CA ILE A 224 0.45 4.83 -1.29
C ILE A 224 1.70 5.26 -0.51
N PHE A 225 1.51 5.44 0.79
CA PHE A 225 2.56 5.75 1.75
C PHE A 225 2.71 4.62 2.76
N ALA A 226 3.92 4.42 3.25
CA ALA A 226 4.23 3.40 4.24
C ALA A 226 5.20 3.94 5.31
N THR A 227 5.22 3.35 6.50
CA THR A 227 6.27 3.61 7.48
C THR A 227 7.63 3.13 7.00
N LYS A 228 8.70 3.80 7.42
CA LYS A 228 10.09 3.53 6.98
C LYS A 228 10.59 2.10 7.28
N GLY A 229 9.95 1.37 8.18
CA GLY A 229 10.29 -0.05 8.46
C GLY A 229 9.76 -1.03 7.43
N ILE A 230 8.89 -0.60 6.52
CA ILE A 230 8.35 -1.39 5.42
C ILE A 230 9.29 -1.27 4.22
N GLU A 231 9.69 -2.38 3.62
CA GLU A 231 10.44 -2.39 2.37
C GLU A 231 9.49 -2.18 1.18
N VAL A 232 9.80 -1.22 0.30
CA VAL A 232 9.03 -1.00 -0.93
C VAL A 232 9.71 -1.73 -2.08
N LEU A 233 9.12 -2.82 -2.54
CA LEU A 233 9.64 -3.66 -3.63
C LEU A 233 9.26 -3.12 -5.01
N GLY A 234 8.17 -2.36 -5.09
CA GLY A 234 7.72 -1.68 -6.31
C GLY A 234 6.40 -0.97 -6.10
N CYS A 235 6.20 0.17 -6.76
CA CYS A 235 4.94 0.93 -6.71
C CYS A 235 4.70 1.72 -7.99
N GLY A 236 3.47 1.72 -8.50
CA GLY A 236 3.02 2.53 -9.63
C GLY A 236 1.74 2.04 -10.29
N VAL A 237 1.38 2.66 -11.40
CA VAL A 237 0.24 2.21 -12.22
C VAL A 237 0.63 0.93 -12.95
N PRO A 238 -0.11 -0.17 -12.77
CA PRO A 238 0.23 -1.46 -13.36
C PRO A 238 -0.10 -1.47 -14.87
N THR A 239 0.87 -1.14 -15.70
CA THR A 239 0.70 -1.03 -17.17
C THR A 239 0.84 -2.36 -17.90
N HIS A 240 1.43 -3.38 -17.28
CA HIS A 240 1.77 -4.66 -17.94
C HIS A 240 1.45 -5.88 -17.07
N LEU A 241 0.19 -5.98 -16.61
CA LEU A 241 -0.24 -7.18 -15.91
C LEU A 241 -0.99 -8.12 -16.85
N PRO A 242 -0.73 -9.44 -16.79
CA PRO A 242 -1.52 -10.42 -17.53
C PRO A 242 -3.02 -10.30 -17.17
N GLY A 243 -3.89 -10.30 -18.19
CA GLY A 243 -5.33 -10.25 -18.00
C GLY A 243 -5.94 -8.85 -17.87
N ILE A 244 -5.15 -7.78 -18.02
CA ILE A 244 -5.64 -6.40 -18.15
C ILE A 244 -5.27 -5.84 -19.52
N THR A 245 -6.22 -5.15 -20.16
CA THR A 245 -5.97 -4.35 -21.36
C THR A 245 -6.01 -2.86 -21.03
N GLU A 246 -5.40 -2.03 -21.88
CA GLU A 246 -5.59 -0.57 -21.79
C GLU A 246 -7.07 -0.17 -21.88
N ALA A 247 -7.87 -0.91 -22.66
CA ALA A 247 -9.30 -0.69 -22.78
C ALA A 247 -10.02 -0.92 -21.44
N ASP A 248 -9.65 -1.96 -20.68
CA ASP A 248 -10.17 -2.20 -19.33
C ASP A 248 -9.82 -1.06 -18.38
N MET A 249 -8.56 -0.61 -18.39
CA MET A 249 -8.10 0.51 -17.55
C MET A 249 -8.87 1.80 -17.85
N ARG A 250 -9.15 2.05 -19.15
CA ARG A 250 -9.91 3.24 -19.57
C ARG A 250 -11.40 3.12 -19.28
N ALA A 251 -11.97 1.92 -19.31
CA ALA A 251 -13.40 1.69 -19.08
C ALA A 251 -13.77 1.67 -17.59
N ALA A 252 -12.84 1.27 -16.73
CA ALA A 252 -13.09 0.98 -15.32
C ALA A 252 -13.51 2.21 -14.48
N THR A 253 -12.81 3.32 -14.60
CA THR A 253 -13.05 4.58 -13.87
C THR A 253 -12.24 5.71 -14.50
N ASP A 254 -12.37 6.95 -14.01
CA ASP A 254 -11.60 8.12 -14.48
C ASP A 254 -10.21 8.26 -13.87
N HIS A 255 -9.87 7.44 -12.86
CA HIS A 255 -8.53 7.30 -12.32
C HIS A 255 -7.84 6.03 -12.82
N LEU A 256 -6.51 5.97 -12.68
CA LEU A 256 -5.73 4.76 -12.81
C LEU A 256 -5.35 4.23 -11.43
N PRO A 257 -5.32 2.90 -11.22
CA PRO A 257 -4.97 2.31 -9.93
C PRO A 257 -3.48 2.48 -9.61
N VAL A 258 -3.13 2.54 -8.33
CA VAL A 258 -1.75 2.46 -7.85
C VAL A 258 -1.57 1.12 -7.14
N LEU A 259 -0.64 0.29 -7.63
CA LEU A 259 -0.29 -0.98 -7.02
C LEU A 259 1.08 -0.88 -6.35
N ALA A 260 1.16 -1.21 -5.07
CA ALA A 260 2.42 -1.35 -4.34
C ALA A 260 2.64 -2.80 -3.94
N THR A 261 3.87 -3.29 -4.15
CA THR A 261 4.37 -4.55 -3.58
C THR A 261 5.33 -4.20 -2.45
N LEU A 262 5.01 -4.66 -1.25
CA LEU A 262 5.69 -4.28 -0.01
C LEU A 262 6.20 -5.52 0.70
N GLY A 263 7.37 -5.41 1.33
CA GLY A 263 7.90 -6.38 2.29
C GLY A 263 7.61 -5.86 3.71
N ILE A 264 6.80 -6.59 4.48
CA ILE A 264 6.44 -6.22 5.85
C ILE A 264 7.19 -7.13 6.81
N PRO A 265 7.92 -6.59 7.82
CA PRO A 265 8.55 -7.41 8.84
C PRO A 265 7.52 -8.26 9.59
N ALA A 266 7.76 -9.59 9.66
CA ALA A 266 7.01 -10.47 10.54
C ALA A 266 7.51 -10.31 11.98
N ASN A 267 6.61 -10.25 12.96
CA ASN A 267 6.92 -10.17 14.39
C ASN A 267 7.12 -11.57 14.97
#